data_13ec6305f49a98302e4cb936958839c7
#
_entry.id   13ec6305f49a98302e4cb936958839c7
#
_cell.length_a   1.000
_cell.length_b   1.000
_cell.length_c   1.000
_cell.angle_alpha   90.00
_cell.angle_beta   90.00
_cell.angle_gamma   90.00
#
_symmetry.space_group_name_H-M   'P 1'
#
loop_
_entity.id
_entity.type
_entity.pdbx_description
1 polymer ?
#
loop_
_entity_poly.entity_id
_entity_poly.type
_entity_poly.pdbx_seq_one_letter_code
_entity_poly.pdbx_strand_id
1 'polypeptide(L)'
;MSVKHLYIFFNDGQRMSLSFPTQKEAPLQAIRGLREQMNTPFISFEVDGDLLMIPRESIKYIQVCPAPSGLPELTIRGATLLE
;
A
#
# COMPACT_ATOMS: atom_id res chain seq x y z
N MET A 1 -15.44 -5.04 1.56
CA MET A 1 -14.67 -4.60 2.71
C MET A 1 -13.73 -3.49 2.34
N SER A 2 -13.67 -2.50 3.19
CA SER A 2 -12.77 -1.38 2.93
C SER A 2 -11.39 -1.68 3.47
N VAL A 3 -10.38 -1.22 2.74
CA VAL A 3 -9.02 -1.22 3.24
C VAL A 3 -8.95 -0.26 4.41
N LYS A 4 -8.32 -0.67 5.49
CA LYS A 4 -8.18 0.17 6.66
C LYS A 4 -6.75 0.54 6.98
N HIS A 5 -5.83 -0.31 6.60
CA HIS A 5 -4.43 -0.09 6.92
C HIS A 5 -3.57 -0.44 5.73
N LEU A 6 -2.47 0.26 5.61
CA LEU A 6 -1.45 -0.01 4.63
C LEU A 6 -0.13 -0.06 5.37
N TYR A 7 0.60 -1.16 5.19
CA TYR A 7 1.89 -1.32 5.84
C TYR A 7 2.97 -1.34 4.78
N ILE A 8 3.96 -0.50 4.96
CA ILE A 8 5.09 -0.45 4.03
C ILE A 8 6.30 -0.97 4.76
N PHE A 9 6.88 -2.05 4.23
CA PHE A 9 8.06 -2.67 4.83
C PHE A 9 9.27 -2.27 4.03
N PHE A 10 10.29 -1.81 4.73
CA PHE A 10 11.49 -1.29 4.10
C PHE A 10 12.60 -2.32 4.14
N ASN A 11 13.58 -2.14 3.25
CA ASN A 11 14.68 -3.09 3.13
C ASN A 11 15.53 -3.16 4.39
N ASP A 12 15.51 -2.13 5.20
CA ASP A 12 16.30 -2.11 6.44
C ASP A 12 15.56 -2.73 7.63
N GLY A 13 14.39 -3.30 7.38
CA GLY A 13 13.63 -3.97 8.42
C GLY A 13 12.62 -3.08 9.13
N GLN A 14 12.57 -1.81 8.82
CA GLN A 14 11.59 -0.92 9.42
C GLN A 14 10.25 -1.04 8.73
N ARG A 15 9.22 -0.57 9.41
CA ARG A 15 7.86 -0.62 8.90
C ARG A 15 7.17 0.70 9.15
N MET A 16 6.41 1.16 8.16
CA MET A 16 5.55 2.33 8.28
C MET A 16 4.11 1.88 8.16
N SER A 17 3.25 2.38 9.05
CA SER A 17 1.84 2.02 9.04
C SER A 17 1.01 3.26 8.73
N LEU A 18 0.12 3.13 7.78
CA LEU A 18 -0.81 4.19 7.42
C LEU A 18 -2.23 3.67 7.63
N SER A 19 -3.13 4.55 8.09
CA SER A 19 -4.51 4.17 8.26
C SER A 19 -5.41 5.11 7.49
N PHE A 20 -6.59 4.61 7.14
CA PHE A 20 -7.58 5.37 6.41
C PHE A 20 -8.87 5.36 7.23
N PRO A 21 -8.97 6.24 8.23
CA PRO A 21 -10.11 6.18 9.15
C PRO A 21 -11.43 6.57 8.52
N THR A 22 -11.41 7.45 7.54
CA THR A 22 -12.64 7.82 6.84
C THR A 22 -12.65 7.13 5.51
N GLN A 23 -13.54 6.21 5.37
CA GLN A 23 -13.54 5.31 4.24
C GLN A 23 -14.55 5.72 3.21
N LYS A 24 -14.15 6.36 2.19
CA LYS A 24 -15.01 6.53 1.04
C LYS A 24 -14.36 5.87 -0.14
N GLU A 25 -13.55 6.62 -0.84
CA GLU A 25 -12.92 6.08 -2.03
C GLU A 25 -11.43 5.94 -1.87
N ALA A 26 -10.90 6.45 -0.78
CA ALA A 26 -9.46 6.49 -0.59
C ALA A 26 -8.81 5.12 -0.74
N PRO A 27 -9.38 4.04 -0.19
CA PRO A 27 -8.71 2.75 -0.31
C PRO A 27 -8.52 2.30 -1.75
N LEU A 28 -9.56 2.46 -2.57
CA LEU A 28 -9.44 2.05 -3.97
C LEU A 28 -8.49 2.95 -4.73
N GLN A 29 -8.56 4.24 -4.45
CA GLN A 29 -7.66 5.17 -5.12
C GLN A 29 -6.22 4.94 -4.69
N ALA A 30 -6.00 4.57 -3.45
CA ALA A 30 -4.66 4.28 -2.97
C ALA A 30 -4.07 3.07 -3.69
N ILE A 31 -4.87 2.02 -3.85
CA ILE A 31 -4.40 0.81 -4.55
C ILE A 31 -4.08 1.15 -6.00
N ARG A 32 -4.96 1.89 -6.65
CA ARG A 32 -4.73 2.28 -8.03
C ARG A 32 -3.48 3.15 -8.15
N GLY A 33 -3.34 4.10 -7.24
CA GLY A 33 -2.17 4.96 -7.25
C GLY A 33 -0.88 4.20 -7.07
N LEU A 34 -0.87 3.21 -6.18
CA LEU A 34 0.29 2.37 -6.00
C LEU A 34 0.66 1.65 -7.28
N ARG A 35 -0.35 1.07 -7.95
CA ARG A 35 -0.10 0.35 -9.18
C ARG A 35 0.50 1.26 -10.25
N GLU A 36 -0.03 2.47 -10.35
CA GLU A 36 0.45 3.40 -11.36
C GLU A 36 1.84 3.92 -11.05
N GLN A 37 2.22 3.94 -9.78
CA GLN A 37 3.52 4.45 -9.38
C GLN A 37 4.60 3.39 -9.29
N MET A 38 4.28 2.14 -9.61
CA MET A 38 5.25 1.05 -9.43
C MET A 38 6.48 1.23 -10.30
N ASN A 39 6.37 1.97 -11.40
CA ASN A 39 7.49 2.18 -12.29
C ASN A 39 8.15 3.53 -12.11
N THR A 40 7.75 4.28 -11.09
CA THR A 40 8.37 5.57 -10.82
C THR A 40 9.41 5.41 -9.72
N PRO A 41 10.39 6.34 -9.64
CA PRO A 41 11.41 6.23 -8.58
C PRO A 41 10.90 6.51 -7.19
N PHE A 42 9.78 7.22 -7.06
CA PHE A 42 9.21 7.55 -5.76
C PHE A 42 7.74 7.19 -5.75
N ILE A 43 7.26 6.77 -4.57
CA ILE A 43 5.83 6.58 -4.34
C ILE A 43 5.41 7.69 -3.40
N SER A 44 4.36 8.42 -3.78
CA SER A 44 3.93 9.60 -3.06
C SER A 44 2.64 9.34 -2.32
N PHE A 45 2.58 9.77 -1.08
CA PHE A 45 1.39 9.68 -0.23
C PHE A 45 1.11 11.05 0.37
N GLU A 46 -0.17 11.36 0.49
CA GLU A 46 -0.56 12.51 1.29
C GLU A 46 -0.96 12.00 2.66
N VAL A 47 -0.23 12.42 3.68
CA VAL A 47 -0.39 11.91 5.04
C VAL A 47 -0.50 13.10 5.96
N ASP A 48 -1.65 13.26 6.63
CA ASP A 48 -1.87 14.31 7.61
C ASP A 48 -1.55 15.70 7.06
N GLY A 49 -1.88 15.91 5.77
CA GLY A 49 -1.64 17.19 5.14
C GLY A 49 -0.26 17.36 4.55
N ASP A 50 0.62 16.42 4.76
CA ASP A 50 1.98 16.48 4.23
C ASP A 50 2.13 15.56 3.04
N LEU A 51 3.03 15.92 2.15
CA LEU A 51 3.41 15.05 1.04
C LEU A 51 4.59 14.19 1.46
N LEU A 52 4.40 12.90 1.45
CA LEU A 52 5.42 11.95 1.82
C LEU A 52 5.88 11.22 0.56
N MET A 53 7.14 11.38 0.21
CA MET A 53 7.70 10.75 -0.97
C MET A 53 8.70 9.70 -0.52
N ILE A 54 8.43 8.45 -0.90
CA ILE A 54 9.22 7.31 -0.46
C ILE A 54 9.96 6.75 -1.66
N PRO A 55 11.30 6.66 -1.60
CA PRO A 55 12.03 6.05 -2.71
C PRO A 55 11.58 4.60 -2.89
N ARG A 56 11.21 4.25 -4.12
CA ARG A 56 10.68 2.91 -4.38
C ARG A 56 11.71 1.84 -4.06
N GLU A 57 12.98 2.15 -4.27
CA GLU A 57 14.04 1.18 -4.02
C GLU A 57 14.19 0.81 -2.56
N SER A 58 13.69 1.65 -1.66
CA SER A 58 13.80 1.35 -0.23
C SER A 58 12.69 0.42 0.26
N ILE A 59 11.70 0.14 -0.57
CA ILE A 59 10.54 -0.63 -0.17
C ILE A 59 10.75 -2.10 -0.50
N LYS A 60 10.56 -2.93 0.52
CA LYS A 60 10.62 -4.37 0.36
C LYS A 60 9.31 -4.92 -0.18
N TYR A 61 8.20 -4.58 0.49
CA TYR A 61 6.88 -4.89 -0.02
C TYR A 61 5.85 -4.05 0.73
N ILE A 62 4.63 -4.06 0.20
CA ILE A 62 3.52 -3.31 0.77
C ILE A 62 2.40 -4.29 1.05
N GLN A 63 1.84 -4.19 2.26
CA GLN A 63 0.73 -5.04 2.66
C GLN A 63 -0.51 -4.19 2.83
N VAL A 64 -1.60 -4.61 2.22
CA VAL A 64 -2.88 -3.91 2.28
C VAL A 64 -3.83 -4.75 3.12
N CYS A 65 -4.37 -4.17 4.17
CA CYS A 65 -5.16 -4.92 5.14
C CYS A 65 -6.46 -4.22 5.45
N PRO A 66 -7.60 -4.88 5.31
CA PRO A 66 -7.79 -6.16 4.64
C PRO A 66 -7.69 -6.00 3.13
N ALA A 67 -7.59 -7.12 2.43
CA ALA A 67 -7.51 -7.06 0.98
C ALA A 67 -8.79 -6.44 0.42
N PRO A 68 -8.68 -5.61 -0.62
CA PRO A 68 -9.87 -5.04 -1.23
C PRO A 68 -10.64 -6.11 -1.99
N SER A 69 -11.93 -5.84 -2.20
CA SER A 69 -12.76 -6.80 -2.92
C SER A 69 -12.33 -6.91 -4.38
N GLY A 70 -11.85 -5.83 -4.97
CA GLY A 70 -11.38 -5.87 -6.35
C GLY A 70 -9.87 -5.99 -6.40
N LEU A 71 -9.38 -7.23 -6.45
CA LEU A 71 -7.94 -7.45 -6.48
C LEU A 71 -7.39 -7.16 -7.87
N PRO A 72 -6.12 -6.75 -7.95
CA PRO A 72 -5.49 -6.55 -9.26
C PRO A 72 -5.53 -7.83 -10.08
N GLU A 73 -5.48 -7.66 -11.39
CA GLU A 73 -5.43 -8.80 -12.29
C GLU A 73 -4.19 -9.63 -12.01
N LEU A 74 -4.31 -10.92 -12.23
CA LEU A 74 -3.22 -11.87 -12.05
C LEU A 74 -2.78 -12.01 -10.60
N THR A 75 -3.63 -11.59 -9.65
CA THR A 75 -3.32 -11.80 -8.25
C THR A 75 -3.40 -13.28 -7.92
N ILE A 76 -2.36 -13.80 -7.29
CA ILE A 76 -2.33 -15.18 -6.82
C ILE A 76 -3.03 -15.21 -5.47
N ARG A 77 -4.05 -16.03 -5.36
CA ARG A 77 -4.91 -16.04 -4.18
C ARG A 77 -4.69 -17.29 -3.35
N GLY A 78 -5.14 -17.20 -2.11
CA GLY A 78 -5.16 -18.36 -1.25
C GLY A 78 -3.84 -18.69 -0.60
N ALA A 79 -2.86 -17.80 -0.71
CA ALA A 79 -1.57 -18.05 -0.10
C ALA A 79 -1.59 -17.79 1.39
N THR A 80 -0.75 -18.48 2.10
CA THR A 80 -0.55 -18.28 3.53
C THR A 80 0.91 -17.94 3.76
N LEU A 81 1.14 -16.89 4.52
CA LEU A 81 2.51 -16.48 4.81
C LEU A 81 3.13 -17.41 5.82
N LEU A 82 4.25 -18.03 5.46
CA LEU A 82 5.01 -18.88 6.36
C LEU A 82 6.20 -18.09 6.88
N GLU A 83 6.41 -18.18 8.18
CA GLU A 83 7.51 -17.43 8.77
C GLU A 83 8.81 -18.22 8.82
#